data_7b908e538b174f3fefbde94018747a0d
#
_entry.id   7b908e538b174f3fefbde94018747a0d
#
_cell.length_a   1.000
_cell.length_b   1.000
_cell.length_c   1.000
_cell.angle_alpha   90.00
_cell.angle_beta   90.00
_cell.angle_gamma   90.00
#
_symmetry.space_group_name_H-M   'P 1'
#
loop_
_entity.id
_entity.type
_entity.pdbx_description
1 polymer ?
#
loop_
_entity_poly.entity_id
_entity_poly.type
_entity_poly.pdbx_seq_one_letter_code
_entity_poly.pdbx_strand_id
1 'polypeptide(L)'
;NQIGWSGVRKRKKNLLTLIEEKINNLGEENVKILDVAGGTGNYLFDIKEKYPKVEILINEFKKSNIEVGEEVIKKNNLENISFVNYDCFDKETYKKINYTPNIVIISGVFELFEDNNMLENTISGVAEILDKNGAIIYTGQPWHPQLKQIALVLNSHKGNNKSWLMRRR
;
A
#
# COMPACT_ATOMS: atom_id res chain seq x y z
N ASN A 1 14.47 -12.52 17.44
CA ASN A 1 13.04 -12.19 17.13
C ASN A 1 12.62 -10.94 17.89
N GLN A 2 12.89 -9.77 17.31
CA GLN A 2 12.45 -8.52 17.91
C GLN A 2 10.93 -8.36 17.72
N ILE A 3 10.25 -7.89 18.75
CA ILE A 3 8.78 -7.80 18.83
C ILE A 3 8.17 -6.97 17.69
N GLY A 4 8.84 -5.91 17.24
CA GLY A 4 8.40 -5.09 16.12
C GLY A 4 8.30 -5.88 14.81
N TRP A 5 9.30 -6.69 14.48
CA TRP A 5 9.28 -7.54 13.28
C TRP A 5 8.22 -8.65 13.35
N SER A 6 7.92 -9.13 14.55
CA SER A 6 6.81 -10.06 14.73
C SER A 6 5.46 -9.43 14.40
N GLY A 7 5.25 -8.17 14.81
CA GLY A 7 4.07 -7.39 14.47
C GLY A 7 3.93 -7.14 12.96
N VAL A 8 5.02 -6.78 12.29
CA VAL A 8 5.03 -6.56 10.82
C VAL A 8 4.66 -7.84 10.07
N ARG A 9 5.22 -9.00 10.46
CA ARG A 9 4.87 -10.29 9.84
C ARG A 9 3.41 -10.66 10.05
N LYS A 10 2.87 -10.44 11.25
CA LYS A 10 1.46 -10.70 11.54
C LYS A 10 0.54 -9.78 10.74
N ARG A 11 0.91 -8.50 10.62
CA ARG A 11 0.20 -7.54 9.78
C ARG A 11 0.15 -7.99 8.32
N LYS A 12 1.32 -8.37 7.73
CA LYS A 12 1.37 -8.90 6.35
C LYS A 12 0.43 -10.11 6.20
N LYS A 13 0.48 -11.07 7.12
CA LYS A 13 -0.39 -12.25 7.07
C LYS A 13 -1.88 -11.89 7.10
N ASN A 14 -2.29 -11.02 8.03
CA ASN A 14 -3.68 -10.60 8.13
C ASN A 14 -4.14 -9.83 6.87
N LEU A 15 -3.27 -8.97 6.33
CA LEU A 15 -3.54 -8.25 5.08
C LEU A 15 -3.78 -9.21 3.92
N LEU A 16 -2.89 -10.19 3.72
CA LEU A 16 -3.05 -11.20 2.67
C LEU A 16 -4.34 -12.00 2.83
N THR A 17 -4.69 -12.42 4.06
CA THR A 17 -5.95 -13.11 4.32
C THR A 17 -7.16 -12.27 3.89
N LEU A 18 -7.21 -10.97 4.23
CA LEU A 18 -8.32 -10.09 3.84
C LEU A 18 -8.40 -9.87 2.33
N ILE A 19 -7.26 -9.76 1.66
CA ILE A 19 -7.21 -9.63 0.19
C ILE A 19 -7.77 -10.92 -0.45
N GLU A 20 -7.29 -12.09 -0.01
CA GLU A 20 -7.74 -13.38 -0.53
C GLU A 20 -9.25 -13.60 -0.29
N GLU A 21 -9.77 -13.26 0.87
CA GLU A 21 -11.21 -13.32 1.16
C GLU A 21 -12.01 -12.45 0.18
N LYS A 22 -11.54 -11.25 -0.13
CA LYS A 22 -12.20 -10.36 -1.10
C LYS A 22 -12.12 -10.90 -2.52
N ILE A 23 -10.97 -11.42 -2.94
CA ILE A 23 -10.82 -12.05 -4.26
C ILE A 23 -11.79 -13.22 -4.41
N ASN A 24 -11.85 -14.11 -3.42
CA ASN A 24 -12.72 -15.28 -3.46
C ASN A 24 -14.22 -14.90 -3.51
N ASN A 25 -14.60 -13.79 -2.85
CA ASN A 25 -15.99 -13.33 -2.85
C ASN A 25 -16.41 -12.67 -4.17
N LEU A 26 -15.49 -12.02 -4.88
CA LEU A 26 -15.77 -11.28 -6.12
C LEU A 26 -15.59 -12.15 -7.38
N GLY A 27 -14.81 -13.22 -7.29
CA GLY A 27 -14.31 -13.98 -8.43
C GLY A 27 -13.07 -13.29 -9.04
N GLU A 28 -12.01 -14.05 -9.22
CA GLU A 28 -10.68 -13.58 -9.59
C GLU A 28 -10.67 -12.67 -10.83
N GLU A 29 -11.44 -13.01 -11.86
CA GLU A 29 -11.55 -12.28 -13.14
C GLU A 29 -12.19 -10.90 -13.01
N ASN A 30 -12.85 -10.62 -11.90
CA ASN A 30 -13.53 -9.34 -11.65
C ASN A 30 -12.74 -8.43 -10.70
N VAL A 31 -11.58 -8.90 -10.24
CA VAL A 31 -10.82 -8.17 -9.22
C VAL A 31 -9.80 -7.23 -9.83
N LYS A 32 -9.91 -5.96 -9.42
CA LYS A 32 -8.98 -4.87 -9.72
C LYS A 32 -8.44 -4.28 -8.42
N ILE A 33 -7.15 -4.43 -8.18
CA ILE A 33 -6.48 -3.94 -6.97
C ILE A 33 -5.68 -2.69 -7.28
N LEU A 34 -5.87 -1.64 -6.49
CA LEU A 34 -4.95 -0.51 -6.42
C LEU A 34 -4.20 -0.57 -5.09
N ASP A 35 -2.87 -0.66 -5.13
CA ASP A 35 -2.02 -0.55 -3.94
C ASP A 35 -1.41 0.85 -3.86
N VAL A 36 -1.76 1.59 -2.84
CA VAL A 36 -1.33 2.99 -2.64
C VAL A 36 -0.05 3.02 -1.83
N ALA A 37 1.00 3.59 -2.41
CA ALA A 37 2.37 3.61 -1.88
C ALA A 37 2.88 2.19 -1.59
N GLY A 38 2.71 1.29 -2.56
CA GLY A 38 2.94 -0.15 -2.43
C GLY A 38 4.41 -0.58 -2.33
N GLY A 39 5.35 0.36 -2.35
CA GLY A 39 6.77 0.08 -2.29
C GLY A 39 7.22 -0.72 -3.52
N THR A 40 7.94 -1.81 -3.28
CA THR A 40 8.38 -2.74 -4.35
C THR A 40 7.31 -3.76 -4.78
N GLY A 41 6.13 -3.76 -4.16
CA GLY A 41 5.03 -4.67 -4.50
C GLY A 41 5.17 -6.13 -4.05
N ASN A 42 6.20 -6.47 -3.29
CA ASN A 42 6.58 -7.86 -2.99
C ASN A 42 5.44 -8.77 -2.49
N TYR A 43 4.51 -8.25 -1.70
CA TYR A 43 3.43 -9.08 -1.18
C TYR A 43 2.31 -9.33 -2.21
N LEU A 44 2.22 -8.47 -3.22
CA LEU A 44 1.25 -8.61 -4.31
C LEU A 44 1.74 -9.60 -5.37
N PHE A 45 3.04 -9.85 -5.47
CA PHE A 45 3.55 -10.92 -6.33
C PHE A 45 3.07 -12.29 -5.83
N ASP A 46 3.06 -12.52 -4.50
CA ASP A 46 2.50 -13.73 -3.90
C ASP A 46 1.00 -13.89 -4.28
N ILE A 47 0.24 -12.78 -4.26
CA ILE A 47 -1.17 -12.75 -4.70
C ILE A 47 -1.28 -13.06 -6.20
N LYS A 48 -0.42 -12.46 -7.01
CA LYS A 48 -0.45 -12.62 -8.46
C LYS A 48 -0.13 -14.04 -8.92
N GLU A 49 0.81 -14.71 -8.26
CA GLU A 49 1.11 -16.13 -8.52
C GLU A 49 -0.08 -17.04 -8.20
N LYS A 50 -0.81 -16.75 -7.13
CA LYS A 50 -1.97 -17.52 -6.69
C LYS A 50 -3.23 -17.22 -7.48
N TYR A 51 -3.40 -15.98 -7.92
CA TYR A 51 -4.58 -15.45 -8.63
C TYR A 51 -4.15 -14.72 -9.91
N PRO A 52 -3.79 -15.46 -10.98
CA PRO A 52 -3.19 -14.89 -12.18
C PRO A 52 -4.10 -13.95 -12.98
N LYS A 53 -5.44 -14.04 -12.83
CA LYS A 53 -6.38 -13.16 -13.54
C LYS A 53 -6.61 -11.82 -12.85
N VAL A 54 -6.26 -11.67 -11.56
CA VAL A 54 -6.39 -10.41 -10.83
C VAL A 54 -5.59 -9.31 -11.52
N GLU A 55 -6.20 -8.15 -11.74
CA GLU A 55 -5.52 -6.97 -12.25
C GLU A 55 -4.99 -6.14 -11.08
N ILE A 56 -3.72 -5.76 -11.13
CA ILE A 56 -3.05 -5.03 -10.04
C ILE A 56 -2.34 -3.79 -10.57
N LEU A 57 -2.67 -2.64 -10.00
CA LEU A 57 -1.97 -1.38 -10.21
C LEU A 57 -1.30 -0.96 -8.90
N ILE A 58 0.00 -0.75 -8.94
CA ILE A 58 0.78 -0.31 -7.77
C ILE A 58 1.18 1.14 -7.98
N ASN A 59 0.67 2.03 -7.14
CA ASN A 59 1.14 3.42 -7.10
C ASN A 59 2.31 3.53 -6.14
N GLU A 60 3.44 3.99 -6.61
CA GLU A 60 4.64 4.21 -5.81
C GLU A 60 5.35 5.49 -6.22
N PHE A 61 5.74 6.33 -5.25
CA PHE A 61 6.38 7.60 -5.52
C PHE A 61 7.88 7.46 -5.80
N LYS A 62 8.55 6.53 -5.12
CA LYS A 62 10.00 6.35 -5.22
C LYS A 62 10.36 5.49 -6.43
N LYS A 63 10.94 6.10 -7.46
CA LYS A 63 11.33 5.42 -8.71
C LYS A 63 12.18 4.17 -8.50
N SER A 64 13.13 4.20 -7.57
CA SER A 64 13.97 3.01 -7.29
C SER A 64 13.18 1.81 -6.75
N ASN A 65 12.03 2.01 -6.09
CA ASN A 65 11.16 0.91 -5.71
C ASN A 65 10.41 0.36 -6.91
N ILE A 66 9.98 1.24 -7.82
CA ILE A 66 9.32 0.86 -9.08
C ILE A 66 10.25 0.01 -9.92
N GLU A 67 11.49 0.47 -10.15
CA GLU A 67 12.51 -0.25 -10.91
C GLU A 67 12.71 -1.68 -10.39
N VAL A 68 12.85 -1.83 -9.05
CA VAL A 68 12.98 -3.15 -8.41
C VAL A 68 11.73 -4.00 -8.63
N GLY A 69 10.54 -3.43 -8.51
CA GLY A 69 9.29 -4.15 -8.72
C GLY A 69 9.09 -4.58 -10.17
N GLU A 70 9.40 -3.71 -11.13
CA GLU A 70 9.32 -4.00 -12.57
C GLU A 70 10.31 -5.10 -12.99
N GLU A 71 11.51 -5.14 -12.39
CA GLU A 71 12.46 -6.23 -12.60
C GLU A 71 11.88 -7.58 -12.17
N VAL A 72 11.18 -7.62 -11.01
CA VAL A 72 10.51 -8.84 -10.53
C VAL A 72 9.38 -9.26 -11.46
N ILE A 73 8.54 -8.33 -11.91
CA ILE A 73 7.46 -8.58 -12.88
C ILE A 73 8.04 -9.20 -14.15
N LYS A 74 9.07 -8.57 -14.71
CA LYS A 74 9.73 -9.05 -15.93
C LYS A 74 10.37 -10.43 -15.75
N LYS A 75 11.11 -10.64 -14.66
CA LYS A 75 11.81 -11.90 -14.37
C LYS A 75 10.85 -13.09 -14.24
N ASN A 76 9.67 -12.86 -13.65
CA ASN A 76 8.68 -13.91 -13.40
C ASN A 76 7.57 -13.95 -14.46
N ASN A 77 7.66 -13.13 -15.53
CA ASN A 77 6.64 -13.01 -16.58
C ASN A 77 5.22 -12.80 -16.03
N LEU A 78 5.09 -11.93 -15.03
CA LEU A 78 3.79 -11.63 -14.43
C LEU A 78 2.99 -10.69 -15.33
N GLU A 79 1.77 -11.09 -15.66
CA GLU A 79 0.84 -10.30 -16.48
C GLU A 79 -0.18 -9.57 -15.60
N ASN A 80 -0.85 -8.54 -16.13
CA ASN A 80 -1.90 -7.78 -15.44
C ASN A 80 -1.45 -7.18 -14.08
N ILE A 81 -0.19 -6.83 -13.96
CA ILE A 81 0.38 -6.10 -12.83
C ILE A 81 1.34 -5.03 -13.35
N SER A 82 1.19 -3.81 -12.87
CA SER A 82 1.99 -2.67 -13.32
C SER A 82 2.17 -1.62 -12.23
N PHE A 83 3.11 -0.70 -12.47
CA PHE A 83 3.36 0.44 -11.61
C PHE A 83 2.94 1.75 -12.25
N VAL A 84 2.55 2.71 -11.39
CA VAL A 84 2.42 4.13 -11.73
C VAL A 84 3.16 4.98 -10.71
N ASN A 85 3.75 6.09 -11.19
CA ASN A 85 4.55 6.96 -10.34
C ASN A 85 3.82 8.26 -10.04
N TYR A 86 3.09 8.29 -8.94
CA TYR A 86 2.34 9.46 -8.49
C TYR A 86 2.50 9.69 -6.99
N ASP A 87 2.33 10.95 -6.56
CA ASP A 87 2.21 11.28 -5.15
C ASP A 87 0.81 10.89 -4.64
N CYS A 88 0.75 9.92 -3.75
CA CYS A 88 -0.51 9.44 -3.18
C CYS A 88 -1.22 10.47 -2.27
N PHE A 89 -0.54 11.52 -1.86
CA PHE A 89 -1.11 12.61 -1.06
C PHE A 89 -1.66 13.77 -1.90
N ASP A 90 -1.40 13.76 -3.22
CA ASP A 90 -2.03 14.69 -4.15
C ASP A 90 -3.36 14.09 -4.65
N LYS A 91 -4.48 14.65 -4.16
CA LYS A 91 -5.82 14.20 -4.55
C LYS A 91 -6.05 14.21 -6.06
N GLU A 92 -5.50 15.21 -6.78
CA GLU A 92 -5.67 15.35 -8.23
C GLU A 92 -4.98 14.23 -9.02
N THR A 93 -4.03 13.53 -8.41
CA THR A 93 -3.38 12.37 -8.99
C THR A 93 -4.36 11.26 -9.33
N TYR A 94 -5.34 11.00 -8.46
CA TYR A 94 -6.31 9.92 -8.66
C TYR A 94 -7.19 10.14 -9.88
N LYS A 95 -7.49 11.39 -10.25
CA LYS A 95 -8.21 11.73 -11.48
C LYS A 95 -7.43 11.37 -12.77
N LYS A 96 -6.10 11.28 -12.68
CA LYS A 96 -5.22 10.91 -13.79
C LYS A 96 -5.08 9.39 -13.95
N ILE A 97 -5.41 8.64 -12.88
CA ILE A 97 -5.38 7.18 -12.89
C ILE A 97 -6.66 6.70 -13.59
N ASN A 98 -6.55 6.32 -14.86
CA ASN A 98 -7.67 5.71 -15.59
C ASN A 98 -7.87 4.25 -15.16
N TYR A 99 -8.28 4.05 -13.91
CA TYR A 99 -8.41 2.77 -13.26
C TYR A 99 -9.49 2.82 -12.20
N THR A 100 -10.45 1.92 -12.25
CA THR A 100 -11.53 1.82 -11.26
C THR A 100 -11.33 0.55 -10.44
N PRO A 101 -10.61 0.62 -9.30
CA PRO A 101 -10.38 -0.54 -8.46
C PRO A 101 -11.63 -0.92 -7.67
N ASN A 102 -11.80 -2.20 -7.39
CA ASN A 102 -12.77 -2.67 -6.41
C ASN A 102 -12.13 -3.11 -5.08
N ILE A 103 -10.79 -3.17 -5.06
CA ILE A 103 -10.03 -3.31 -3.82
C ILE A 103 -8.92 -2.25 -3.83
N VAL A 104 -8.88 -1.41 -2.82
CA VAL A 104 -7.77 -0.48 -2.59
C VAL A 104 -7.03 -0.87 -1.32
N ILE A 105 -5.71 -0.93 -1.41
CA ILE A 105 -4.84 -1.25 -0.28
C ILE A 105 -4.03 -0.01 0.08
N ILE A 106 -3.97 0.33 1.37
CA ILE A 106 -3.14 1.41 1.93
C ILE A 106 -2.41 0.84 3.14
N SER A 107 -1.24 0.26 2.91
CA SER A 107 -0.54 -0.47 3.97
C SER A 107 0.82 0.14 4.30
N GLY A 108 1.03 0.46 5.57
CA GLY A 108 2.32 0.96 6.05
C GLY A 108 2.58 2.43 5.72
N VAL A 109 1.57 3.21 5.37
CA VAL A 109 1.70 4.60 4.95
C VAL A 109 1.23 5.56 6.04
N PHE A 110 0.01 5.37 6.52
CA PHE A 110 -0.64 6.34 7.41
C PHE A 110 0.09 6.53 8.75
N GLU A 111 0.77 5.52 9.23
CA GLU A 111 1.61 5.61 10.43
C GLU A 111 2.91 6.41 10.25
N LEU A 112 3.34 6.63 9.02
CA LEU A 112 4.60 7.33 8.70
C LEU A 112 4.45 8.86 8.67
N PHE A 113 3.23 9.34 8.47
CA PHE A 113 2.94 10.77 8.29
C PHE A 113 2.00 11.26 9.38
N GLU A 114 2.35 12.38 9.99
CA GLU A 114 1.60 12.98 11.12
C GLU A 114 0.48 13.93 10.70
N ASP A 115 0.46 14.34 9.44
CA ASP A 115 -0.49 15.32 8.91
C ASP A 115 -1.77 14.63 8.42
N ASN A 116 -2.89 14.93 9.08
CA ASN A 116 -4.17 14.34 8.72
C ASN A 116 -4.66 14.81 7.34
N ASN A 117 -4.33 16.03 6.89
CA ASN A 117 -4.72 16.50 5.57
C ASN A 117 -4.16 15.60 4.45
N MET A 118 -2.94 15.07 4.62
CA MET A 118 -2.35 14.12 3.67
C MET A 118 -3.21 12.85 3.56
N LEU A 119 -3.68 12.33 4.71
CA LEU A 119 -4.54 11.15 4.73
C LEU A 119 -5.92 11.43 4.14
N GLU A 120 -6.52 12.57 4.47
CA GLU A 120 -7.81 13.00 3.94
C GLU A 120 -7.76 13.15 2.42
N ASN A 121 -6.69 13.72 1.87
CA ASN A 121 -6.47 13.82 0.43
C ASN A 121 -6.38 12.43 -0.22
N THR A 122 -5.61 11.51 0.38
CA THR A 122 -5.48 10.13 -0.11
C THR A 122 -6.84 9.42 -0.12
N ILE A 123 -7.56 9.44 1.01
CA ILE A 123 -8.85 8.75 1.13
C ILE A 123 -9.90 9.38 0.20
N SER A 124 -9.94 10.71 0.12
CA SER A 124 -10.86 11.41 -0.77
C SER A 124 -10.58 11.10 -2.24
N GLY A 125 -9.30 11.10 -2.64
CA GLY A 125 -8.91 10.75 -4.00
C GLY A 125 -9.23 9.30 -4.36
N VAL A 126 -8.95 8.37 -3.46
CA VAL A 126 -9.32 6.95 -3.62
C VAL A 126 -10.82 6.78 -3.73
N ALA A 127 -11.62 7.47 -2.91
CA ALA A 127 -13.07 7.38 -2.95
C ALA A 127 -13.69 7.85 -4.28
N GLU A 128 -13.00 8.75 -5.01
CA GLU A 128 -13.47 9.22 -6.33
C GLU A 128 -13.33 8.15 -7.43
N ILE A 129 -12.41 7.20 -7.29
CA ILE A 129 -12.11 6.18 -8.31
C ILE A 129 -12.54 4.76 -7.90
N LEU A 130 -12.84 4.56 -6.62
CA LEU A 130 -13.26 3.26 -6.09
C LEU A 130 -14.61 2.84 -6.68
N ASP A 131 -14.72 1.57 -7.08
CA ASP A 131 -16.00 0.98 -7.47
C ASP A 131 -17.06 1.13 -6.36
N LYS A 132 -18.32 1.27 -6.73
CA LYS A 132 -19.44 1.49 -5.78
C LYS A 132 -19.54 0.42 -4.69
N ASN A 133 -19.16 -0.80 -5.00
CA ASN A 133 -19.14 -1.94 -4.08
C ASN A 133 -17.72 -2.28 -3.63
N GLY A 134 -16.76 -1.40 -3.91
CA GLY A 134 -15.37 -1.58 -3.59
C GLY A 134 -15.06 -1.48 -2.10
N ALA A 135 -13.88 -1.95 -1.73
CA ALA A 135 -13.41 -1.94 -0.35
C ALA A 135 -12.02 -1.31 -0.25
N ILE A 136 -11.80 -0.57 0.82
CA ILE A 136 -10.48 -0.07 1.22
C ILE A 136 -9.97 -0.95 2.35
N ILE A 137 -8.80 -1.55 2.17
CA ILE A 137 -8.07 -2.30 3.20
C ILE A 137 -6.88 -1.45 3.62
N TYR A 138 -6.86 -0.99 4.84
CA TYR A 138 -5.75 -0.18 5.32
C TYR A 138 -5.15 -0.74 6.60
N THR A 139 -3.89 -0.39 6.86
CA THR A 139 -3.21 -0.72 8.11
C THR A 139 -2.95 0.55 8.91
N GLY A 140 -3.15 0.44 10.21
CA GLY A 140 -2.80 1.47 11.18
C GLY A 140 -1.91 0.87 12.27
N GLN A 141 -0.96 1.66 12.74
CA GLN A 141 -0.11 1.26 13.86
C GLN A 141 -0.21 2.31 14.98
N PRO A 142 -1.22 2.19 15.86
CA PRO A 142 -1.50 3.20 16.88
C PRO A 142 -0.42 3.25 17.97
N TRP A 143 0.40 2.20 18.07
CA TRP A 143 1.46 2.10 19.06
C TRP A 143 2.56 1.11 18.64
N HIS A 144 3.79 1.39 19.06
CA HIS A 144 4.93 0.51 18.86
C HIS A 144 5.75 0.44 20.16
N PRO A 145 6.17 -0.74 20.62
CA PRO A 145 6.89 -0.91 21.88
C PRO A 145 8.25 -0.20 21.93
N GLN A 146 8.82 0.08 20.77
CA GLN A 146 10.13 0.73 20.63
C GLN A 146 10.03 2.19 20.15
N LEU A 147 8.89 2.87 20.36
CA LEU A 147 8.68 4.25 19.89
C LEU A 147 9.81 5.21 20.28
N LYS A 148 10.29 5.13 21.51
CA LYS A 148 11.40 5.98 22.00
C LYS A 148 12.70 5.70 21.22
N GLN A 149 13.02 4.44 20.99
CA GLN A 149 14.23 4.05 20.25
C GLN A 149 14.12 4.48 18.79
N ILE A 150 12.96 4.28 18.17
CA ILE A 150 12.68 4.73 16.81
C ILE A 150 12.89 6.25 16.68
N ALA A 151 12.32 7.03 17.58
CA ALA A 151 12.47 8.49 17.59
C ALA A 151 13.91 8.98 17.80
N LEU A 152 14.72 8.19 18.49
CA LEU A 152 16.14 8.54 18.75
C LEU A 152 17.08 8.20 17.58
N VAL A 153 16.79 7.15 16.83
CA VAL A 153 17.73 6.60 15.82
C VAL A 153 17.27 6.75 14.38
N LEU A 154 15.96 6.99 14.14
CA LEU A 154 15.41 7.11 12.80
C LEU A 154 14.94 8.54 12.52
N ASN A 155 15.19 8.97 11.29
CA ASN A 155 14.71 10.24 10.79
C ASN A 155 13.30 10.10 10.18
N SER A 156 12.57 11.20 10.22
CA SER A 156 11.26 11.33 9.57
C SER A 156 11.37 11.06 8.06
N HIS A 157 10.40 10.37 7.51
CA HIS A 157 10.27 10.16 6.06
C HIS A 157 10.06 11.44 5.24
N LYS A 158 9.85 12.58 5.91
CA LYS A 158 9.70 13.90 5.26
C LYS A 158 11.03 14.51 4.78
N GLY A 159 12.16 13.84 4.97
CA GLY A 159 13.48 14.33 4.53
C GLY A 159 13.98 15.58 5.24
N ASN A 160 13.43 15.94 6.40
CA ASN A 160 13.73 17.15 7.15
C ASN A 160 14.73 16.96 8.30
N ASN A 161 15.39 15.81 8.36
CA ASN A 161 16.33 15.39 9.42
C ASN A 161 15.77 15.46 10.86
N LYS A 162 14.45 15.56 11.01
CA LYS A 162 13.80 15.50 12.32
C LYS A 162 13.60 14.05 12.74
N SER A 163 13.50 13.81 14.05
CA SER A 163 13.17 12.48 14.59
C SER A 163 11.86 11.96 14.03
N TRP A 164 11.82 10.66 13.78
CA TRP A 164 10.58 10.01 13.36
C TRP A 164 9.62 9.88 14.53
N LEU A 165 8.55 10.65 14.50
CA LEU A 165 7.49 10.62 15.49
C LEU A 165 6.25 9.92 14.92
N MET A 166 5.85 8.85 15.57
CA MET A 166 4.56 8.19 15.29
C MET A 166 3.49 8.77 16.23
N ARG A 167 2.36 9.19 15.69
CA ARG A 167 1.22 9.67 16.49
C ARG A 167 0.16 8.58 16.61
N ARG A 168 -0.50 8.54 17.76
CA ARG A 168 -1.75 7.80 17.90
C ARG A 168 -2.84 8.52 17.12
N ARG A 169 -3.62 7.77 16.41
CA ARG A 169 -4.81 8.19 15.68
C ARG A 169 -6.02 7.39 16.15
#